data_b1233dab5835a9dded22f8655457c755
#
_entry.id   b1233dab5835a9dded22f8655457c755
#
_cell.length_a   1.000
_cell.length_b   1.000
_cell.length_c   1.000
_cell.angle_alpha   90.00
_cell.angle_beta   90.00
_cell.angle_gamma   90.00
#
_symmetry.space_group_name_H-M   'P 1'
#
loop_
_entity.id
_entity.type
_entity.pdbx_description
1 polymer ?
#
loop_
_entity_poly.entity_id
_entity_poly.type
_entity_poly.pdbx_seq_one_letter_code
_entity_poly.pdbx_strand_id
1 'polypeptide(L)'
;KAQGGGPEEILAMIMGVCFLGAFIEIGLSQVLPQLKRLITPLVTGTVITIIGVSLIKVGLTDLAGGHWLLDNKTEFWGSLSNLFLGFLVLISIIVLNRSSNQWIRLSSIVLGLVIGFIVALIMGKVNTGAVFAVQEVISIPIPFRYGFNFDIIAFIPIALIYVITAIESSGDITANCMISKQDVKGDSY
;
A
#
# COMPACT_ATOMS: atom_id res chain seq x y z
N LYS A 1 8.06 -12.72 15.60
CA LYS A 1 9.05 -12.81 16.72
C LYS A 1 8.89 -14.06 17.60
N ALA A 2 7.95 -14.94 17.30
CA ALA A 2 7.69 -16.13 18.16
C ALA A 2 8.52 -17.37 17.78
N GLN A 3 9.24 -17.37 16.69
CA GLN A 3 10.12 -18.47 16.28
C GLN A 3 11.46 -17.86 15.89
N GLY A 4 12.39 -17.71 16.78
CA GLY A 4 13.77 -17.22 16.72
C GLY A 4 14.58 -17.31 15.41
N GLY A 5 13.92 -17.20 14.27
CA GLY A 5 14.50 -17.23 12.92
C GLY A 5 15.19 -15.92 12.55
N GLY A 6 16.31 -16.00 11.87
CA GLY A 6 17.01 -14.85 11.32
C GLY A 6 16.17 -14.11 10.26
N PRO A 7 16.59 -12.90 9.85
CA PRO A 7 15.87 -12.12 8.84
C PRO A 7 15.64 -12.89 7.51
N GLU A 8 16.55 -13.77 7.14
CA GLU A 8 16.46 -14.59 5.93
C GLU A 8 15.36 -15.66 6.03
N GLU A 9 15.18 -16.28 7.19
CA GLU A 9 14.10 -17.25 7.41
C GLU A 9 12.73 -16.59 7.38
N ILE A 10 12.62 -15.37 7.92
CA ILE A 10 11.39 -14.58 7.84
C ILE A 10 11.06 -14.24 6.39
N LEU A 11 12.06 -13.84 5.59
CA LEU A 11 11.88 -13.55 4.16
C LEU A 11 11.50 -14.81 3.36
N ALA A 12 12.13 -15.96 3.67
CA ALA A 12 11.77 -17.24 3.05
C ALA A 12 10.31 -17.63 3.37
N MET A 13 9.87 -17.41 4.60
CA MET A 13 8.49 -17.68 5.02
C MET A 13 7.49 -16.73 4.34
N ILE A 14 7.81 -15.44 4.26
CA ILE A 14 6.98 -14.46 3.54
C ILE A 14 6.83 -14.88 2.07
N MET A 15 7.94 -15.24 1.40
CA MET A 15 7.89 -15.69 0.01
C MET A 15 7.05 -16.95 -0.16
N GLY A 16 7.18 -17.94 0.73
CA GLY A 16 6.39 -19.16 0.69
C GLY A 16 4.90 -18.92 0.89
N VAL A 17 4.56 -18.08 1.88
CA VAL A 17 3.17 -17.73 2.19
C VAL A 17 2.54 -16.90 1.08
N CYS A 18 3.26 -15.91 0.53
CA CYS A 18 2.77 -15.11 -0.59
C CYS A 18 2.57 -15.94 -1.86
N PHE A 19 3.49 -16.84 -2.16
CA PHE A 19 3.37 -17.74 -3.31
C PHE A 19 2.13 -18.65 -3.22
N LEU A 20 1.91 -19.27 -2.06
CA LEU A 20 0.72 -20.11 -1.86
C LEU A 20 -0.56 -19.26 -1.74
N GLY A 21 -0.48 -18.06 -1.18
CA GLY A 21 -1.59 -17.12 -1.10
C GLY A 21 -2.11 -16.70 -2.48
N ALA A 22 -1.24 -16.56 -3.47
CA ALA A 22 -1.63 -16.25 -4.83
C ALA A 22 -2.59 -17.30 -5.43
N PHE A 23 -2.44 -18.58 -5.06
CA PHE A 23 -3.39 -19.62 -5.50
C PHE A 23 -4.77 -19.46 -4.89
N ILE A 24 -4.87 -18.87 -3.70
CA ILE A 24 -6.17 -18.53 -3.09
C ILE A 24 -6.86 -17.46 -3.94
N GLU A 25 -6.17 -16.41 -4.36
CA GLU A 25 -6.74 -15.37 -5.22
C GLU A 25 -7.15 -15.93 -6.59
N ILE A 26 -6.31 -16.78 -7.20
CA ILE A 26 -6.64 -17.45 -8.45
C ILE A 26 -7.90 -18.32 -8.28
N GLY A 27 -8.00 -19.08 -7.18
CA GLY A 27 -9.18 -19.87 -6.87
C GLY A 27 -10.42 -19.02 -6.63
N LEU A 28 -10.28 -17.93 -5.88
CA LEU A 28 -11.36 -16.99 -5.61
C LEU A 28 -11.82 -16.28 -6.87
N SER A 29 -10.94 -15.94 -7.81
CA SER A 29 -11.31 -15.29 -9.07
C SER A 29 -12.33 -16.10 -9.87
N GLN A 30 -12.28 -17.43 -9.78
CA GLN A 30 -13.24 -18.31 -10.44
C GLN A 30 -14.63 -18.29 -9.77
N VAL A 31 -14.67 -18.01 -8.48
CA VAL A 31 -15.91 -18.02 -7.67
C VAL A 31 -16.48 -16.60 -7.57
N LEU A 32 -15.68 -15.58 -7.77
CA LEU A 32 -16.04 -14.17 -7.64
C LEU A 32 -17.27 -13.75 -8.46
N PRO A 33 -17.45 -14.18 -9.74
CA PRO A 33 -18.65 -13.90 -10.52
C PRO A 33 -19.93 -14.40 -9.85
N GLN A 34 -19.85 -15.48 -9.08
CA GLN A 34 -20.97 -16.05 -8.32
C GLN A 34 -21.24 -15.27 -7.04
N LEU A 35 -20.18 -14.75 -6.39
CA LEU A 35 -20.27 -13.90 -5.21
C LEU A 35 -20.73 -12.47 -5.53
N LYS A 36 -20.79 -12.07 -6.79
CA LYS A 36 -21.29 -10.76 -7.25
C LYS A 36 -22.65 -10.38 -6.62
N ARG A 37 -23.45 -11.37 -6.30
CA ARG A 37 -24.74 -11.16 -5.63
C ARG A 37 -24.62 -10.71 -4.18
N LEU A 38 -23.48 -11.02 -3.53
CA LEU A 38 -23.16 -10.63 -2.16
C LEU A 38 -22.41 -9.28 -2.11
N ILE A 39 -21.61 -8.97 -3.13
CA ILE A 39 -20.81 -7.75 -3.23
C ILE A 39 -21.72 -6.63 -3.76
N THR A 40 -22.58 -6.14 -2.91
CA THR A 40 -23.43 -4.99 -3.23
C THR A 40 -22.67 -3.69 -3.07
N PRO A 41 -23.07 -2.59 -3.75
CA PRO A 41 -22.45 -1.28 -3.57
C PRO A 41 -22.41 -0.82 -2.10
N LEU A 42 -23.37 -1.26 -1.28
CA LEU A 42 -23.39 -0.97 0.15
C LEU A 42 -22.24 -1.67 0.88
N VAL A 43 -22.03 -2.95 0.62
CA VAL A 43 -20.93 -3.73 1.22
C VAL A 43 -19.59 -3.13 0.81
N THR A 44 -19.39 -2.87 -0.47
CA THR A 44 -18.17 -2.22 -1.01
C THR A 44 -17.92 -0.87 -0.36
N GLY A 45 -18.92 0.01 -0.32
CA GLY A 45 -18.80 1.33 0.30
C GLY A 45 -18.47 1.26 1.80
N THR A 46 -19.04 0.29 2.51
CA THR A 46 -18.74 0.08 3.93
C THR A 46 -17.29 -0.38 4.13
N VAL A 47 -16.82 -1.33 3.34
CA VAL A 47 -15.43 -1.84 3.42
C VAL A 47 -14.43 -0.73 3.13
N ILE A 48 -14.61 0.01 2.03
CA ILE A 48 -13.74 1.14 1.67
C ILE A 48 -13.73 2.21 2.76
N THR A 49 -14.88 2.50 3.37
CA THR A 49 -14.97 3.47 4.47
C THR A 49 -14.20 2.99 5.70
N ILE A 50 -14.33 1.73 6.08
CA ILE A 50 -13.59 1.15 7.23
C ILE A 50 -12.09 1.18 6.97
N ILE A 51 -11.65 0.82 5.77
CA ILE A 51 -10.24 0.89 5.37
C ILE A 51 -9.75 2.34 5.46
N GLY A 52 -10.48 3.28 4.88
CA GLY A 52 -10.14 4.69 4.91
C GLY A 52 -9.96 5.22 6.34
N VAL A 53 -10.90 4.91 7.25
CA VAL A 53 -10.83 5.29 8.66
C VAL A 53 -9.62 4.64 9.35
N SER A 54 -9.35 3.38 9.07
CA SER A 54 -8.20 2.65 9.64
C SER A 54 -6.85 3.24 9.19
N LEU A 55 -6.77 3.70 7.95
CA LEU A 55 -5.58 4.33 7.39
C LEU A 55 -5.31 5.74 7.93
N ILE A 56 -6.29 6.42 8.52
CA ILE A 56 -6.09 7.74 9.15
C ILE A 56 -4.99 7.68 10.21
N LYS A 57 -5.01 6.65 11.05
CA LYS A 57 -3.98 6.48 12.10
C LYS A 57 -2.59 6.32 11.49
N VAL A 58 -2.46 5.52 10.44
CA VAL A 58 -1.20 5.31 9.74
C VAL A 58 -0.73 6.60 9.08
N GLY A 59 -1.62 7.27 8.35
CA GLY A 59 -1.31 8.54 7.69
C GLY A 59 -0.89 9.65 8.65
N LEU A 60 -1.52 9.75 9.82
CA LEU A 60 -1.11 10.73 10.86
C LEU A 60 0.28 10.38 11.44
N THR A 61 0.56 9.10 11.65
CA THR A 61 1.89 8.66 12.11
C THR A 61 2.97 8.99 11.09
N ASP A 62 2.70 8.74 9.81
CA ASP A 62 3.64 9.02 8.72
C ASP A 62 3.84 10.53 8.50
N LEU A 63 2.77 11.32 8.61
CA LEU A 63 2.84 12.77 8.57
C LEU A 63 3.71 13.35 9.69
N ALA A 64 3.72 12.71 10.87
CA ALA A 64 4.55 13.10 12.00
C ALA A 64 6.02 12.65 11.87
N GLY A 65 6.37 11.88 10.86
CA GLY A 65 7.74 11.40 10.59
C GLY A 65 7.91 9.89 10.49
N GLY A 66 6.80 9.14 10.52
CA GLY A 66 6.76 7.70 10.29
C GLY A 66 6.95 6.83 11.53
N HIS A 67 6.63 5.57 11.38
CA HIS A 67 6.69 4.57 12.45
C HIS A 67 8.10 4.37 13.02
N TRP A 68 9.13 4.49 12.19
CA TRP A 68 10.50 4.31 12.66
C TRP A 68 10.89 5.33 13.75
N LEU A 69 10.53 6.60 13.57
CA LEU A 69 10.78 7.63 14.57
C LEU A 69 9.91 7.44 15.81
N LEU A 70 8.69 6.96 15.66
CA LEU A 70 7.77 6.66 16.76
C LEU A 70 8.29 5.50 17.60
N ASP A 71 8.69 4.39 16.97
CA ASP A 71 9.13 3.16 17.64
C ASP A 71 10.45 3.36 18.39
N ASN A 72 11.36 4.17 17.84
CA ASN A 72 12.62 4.52 18.48
C ASN A 72 12.49 5.67 19.49
N LYS A 73 11.26 6.17 19.74
CA LYS A 73 10.97 7.26 20.67
C LYS A 73 11.90 8.46 20.51
N THR A 74 12.19 8.81 19.26
CA THR A 74 13.05 9.96 18.95
C THR A 74 12.30 11.26 19.17
N GLU A 75 12.97 12.28 19.68
CA GLU A 75 12.39 13.63 19.85
C GLU A 75 12.00 14.28 18.53
N PHE A 76 12.43 13.70 17.42
CA PHE A 76 12.12 14.19 16.06
C PHE A 76 10.73 13.75 15.57
N TRP A 77 10.10 12.72 16.19
CA TRP A 77 8.73 12.36 15.86
C TRP A 77 7.77 13.47 16.28
N GLY A 78 6.88 13.88 15.39
CA GLY A 78 5.98 15.00 15.63
C GLY A 78 6.65 16.35 15.59
N SER A 79 7.93 16.46 15.18
CA SER A 79 8.61 17.73 15.06
C SER A 79 7.88 18.66 14.08
N LEU A 80 7.88 19.96 14.38
CA LEU A 80 7.21 20.97 13.56
C LEU A 80 7.67 20.91 12.09
N SER A 81 8.92 20.56 11.85
CA SER A 81 9.47 20.44 10.49
C SER A 81 8.95 19.21 9.73
N ASN A 82 8.66 18.08 10.42
CA ASN A 82 8.04 16.91 9.81
C ASN A 82 6.57 17.18 9.51
N LEU A 83 5.85 17.78 10.46
CA LEU A 83 4.46 18.19 10.26
C LEU A 83 4.33 19.18 9.10
N PHE A 84 5.20 20.19 9.04
CA PHE A 84 5.21 21.14 7.93
C PHE A 84 5.38 20.44 6.59
N LEU A 85 6.36 19.52 6.47
CA LEU A 85 6.60 18.79 5.25
C LEU A 85 5.41 17.91 4.86
N GLY A 86 4.84 17.18 5.82
CA GLY A 86 3.68 16.32 5.60
C GLY A 86 2.45 17.11 5.17
N PHE A 87 2.15 18.24 5.84
CA PHE A 87 1.04 19.12 5.45
C PHE A 87 1.27 19.77 4.09
N LEU A 88 2.51 20.15 3.77
CA LEU A 88 2.85 20.72 2.47
C LEU A 88 2.55 19.71 1.35
N VAL A 89 2.94 18.45 1.50
CA VAL A 89 2.64 17.39 0.54
C VAL A 89 1.13 17.20 0.42
N LEU A 90 0.43 17.09 1.53
CA LEU A 90 -1.01 16.90 1.56
C LEU A 90 -1.76 18.04 0.84
N ILE A 91 -1.43 19.28 1.16
CA ILE A 91 -2.04 20.47 0.54
C ILE A 91 -1.70 20.50 -0.96
N SER A 92 -0.45 20.21 -1.33
CA SER A 92 -0.04 20.15 -2.74
C SER A 92 -0.87 19.14 -3.53
N ILE A 93 -1.10 17.92 -2.98
CA ILE A 93 -1.93 16.90 -3.62
C ILE A 93 -3.38 17.39 -3.77
N ILE A 94 -3.95 17.98 -2.72
CA ILE A 94 -5.34 18.49 -2.75
C ILE A 94 -5.49 19.59 -3.82
N VAL A 95 -4.55 20.52 -3.89
CA VAL A 95 -4.58 21.63 -4.85
C VAL A 95 -4.42 21.11 -6.29
N LEU A 96 -3.46 20.21 -6.52
CA LEU A 96 -3.23 19.60 -7.83
C LEU A 96 -4.41 18.76 -8.29
N ASN A 97 -5.06 18.04 -7.37
CA ASN A 97 -6.25 17.22 -7.67
C ASN A 97 -7.47 18.07 -8.07
N ARG A 98 -7.52 19.35 -7.67
CA ARG A 98 -8.57 20.30 -8.11
C ARG A 98 -8.29 20.96 -9.46
N SER A 99 -7.17 20.68 -10.09
CA SER A 99 -6.80 21.25 -11.38
C SER A 99 -7.82 20.89 -12.47
N SER A 100 -8.10 21.86 -13.33
CA SER A 100 -8.93 21.65 -14.53
C SER A 100 -8.25 20.76 -15.58
N ASN A 101 -6.92 20.65 -15.53
CA ASN A 101 -6.16 19.78 -16.41
C ASN A 101 -6.21 18.34 -15.90
N GLN A 102 -6.76 17.45 -16.73
CA GLN A 102 -6.92 16.02 -16.40
C GLN A 102 -5.58 15.33 -16.08
N TRP A 103 -4.51 15.66 -16.79
CA TRP A 103 -3.20 15.08 -16.56
C TRP A 103 -2.61 15.47 -15.21
N ILE A 104 -2.73 16.73 -14.83
CA ILE A 104 -2.27 17.23 -13.51
C ILE A 104 -3.09 16.56 -12.39
N ARG A 105 -4.40 16.44 -12.57
CA ARG A 105 -5.29 15.81 -11.59
C ARG A 105 -4.96 14.33 -11.40
N LEU A 106 -4.73 13.58 -12.47
CA LEU A 106 -4.37 12.16 -12.41
C LEU A 106 -2.98 11.95 -11.80
N SER A 107 -2.04 12.88 -12.06
CA SER A 107 -0.68 12.81 -11.53
C SER A 107 -0.51 13.54 -10.20
N SER A 108 -1.58 14.01 -9.57
CA SER A 108 -1.52 14.87 -8.37
C SER A 108 -0.73 14.26 -7.22
N ILE A 109 -0.86 12.95 -6.99
CA ILE A 109 -0.13 12.23 -5.94
C ILE A 109 1.36 12.22 -6.24
N VAL A 110 1.74 11.84 -7.46
CA VAL A 110 3.15 11.79 -7.89
C VAL A 110 3.80 13.19 -7.83
N LEU A 111 3.09 14.19 -8.35
CA LEU A 111 3.57 15.58 -8.32
C LEU A 111 3.70 16.11 -6.89
N GLY A 112 2.75 15.80 -6.01
CA GLY A 112 2.82 16.16 -4.61
C GLY A 112 4.01 15.52 -3.88
N LEU A 113 4.30 14.25 -4.15
CA LEU A 113 5.48 13.57 -3.63
C LEU A 113 6.78 14.19 -4.15
N VAL A 114 6.85 14.54 -5.43
CA VAL A 114 8.02 15.21 -6.02
C VAL A 114 8.24 16.59 -5.36
N ILE A 115 7.19 17.37 -5.17
CA ILE A 115 7.27 18.65 -4.46
C ILE A 115 7.79 18.44 -3.03
N GLY A 116 7.22 17.48 -2.30
CA GLY A 116 7.65 17.14 -0.95
C GLY A 116 9.11 16.71 -0.89
N PHE A 117 9.55 15.88 -1.84
CA PHE A 117 10.94 15.44 -1.93
C PHE A 117 11.91 16.60 -2.17
N ILE A 118 11.57 17.52 -3.10
CA ILE A 118 12.39 18.70 -3.38
C ILE A 118 12.51 19.58 -2.13
N VAL A 119 11.40 19.81 -1.44
CA VAL A 119 11.43 20.61 -0.20
C VAL A 119 12.21 19.91 0.90
N ALA A 120 12.06 18.60 1.07
CA ALA A 120 12.84 17.80 2.02
C ALA A 120 14.35 17.86 1.72
N LEU A 121 14.72 17.88 0.45
CA LEU A 121 16.10 18.02 0.01
C LEU A 121 16.66 19.40 0.36
N ILE A 122 15.90 20.47 0.11
CA ILE A 122 16.27 21.84 0.49
C ILE A 122 16.40 21.98 2.02
N MET A 123 15.54 21.32 2.78
CA MET A 123 15.59 21.28 4.25
C MET A 123 16.75 20.42 4.80
N GLY A 124 17.53 19.76 3.95
CA GLY A 124 18.63 18.89 4.36
C GLY A 124 18.18 17.61 5.07
N LYS A 125 16.93 17.20 4.92
CA LYS A 125 16.37 15.97 5.53
C LYS A 125 16.67 14.71 4.74
N VAL A 126 17.11 14.83 3.51
CA VAL A 126 17.43 13.70 2.62
C VAL A 126 18.90 13.35 2.75
N ASN A 127 19.19 12.12 3.14
CA ASN A 127 20.55 11.61 3.14
C ASN A 127 21.00 11.26 1.71
N THR A 128 21.54 12.26 1.01
CA THR A 128 22.01 12.09 -0.39
C THR A 128 23.18 11.12 -0.49
N GLY A 129 23.99 10.98 0.56
CA GLY A 129 25.10 10.03 0.58
C GLY A 129 24.64 8.57 0.44
N ALA A 130 23.49 8.22 1.01
CA ALA A 130 22.94 6.89 0.88
C ALA A 130 22.45 6.58 -0.55
N VAL A 131 22.00 7.60 -1.29
CA VAL A 131 21.56 7.43 -2.69
C VAL A 131 22.74 7.12 -3.61
N PHE A 132 23.87 7.74 -3.37
CA PHE A 132 25.10 7.51 -4.17
C PHE A 132 25.90 6.29 -3.70
N ALA A 133 25.58 5.71 -2.56
CA ALA A 133 26.19 4.48 -2.04
C ALA A 133 25.61 3.19 -2.65
N VAL A 134 24.56 3.30 -3.47
CA VAL A 134 23.98 2.15 -4.17
C VAL A 134 24.97 1.64 -5.21
N GLN A 135 25.56 0.48 -4.95
CA GLN A 135 26.55 -0.14 -5.83
C GLN A 135 25.95 -0.75 -7.10
N GLU A 136 24.67 -1.10 -7.06
CA GLU A 136 23.96 -1.72 -8.18
C GLU A 136 22.75 -0.87 -8.57
N VAL A 137 22.82 -0.22 -9.73
CA VAL A 137 21.71 0.60 -10.27
C VAL A 137 20.58 -0.29 -10.79
N ILE A 138 20.89 -1.51 -11.20
CA ILE A 138 19.93 -2.49 -11.72
C ILE A 138 20.13 -3.79 -10.96
N SER A 139 19.10 -4.19 -10.19
CA SER A 139 19.06 -5.48 -9.54
C SER A 139 17.93 -6.31 -10.13
N ILE A 140 18.27 -7.51 -10.62
CA ILE A 140 17.27 -8.44 -11.12
C ILE A 140 16.69 -9.20 -9.93
N PRO A 141 15.38 -9.11 -9.68
CA PRO A 141 14.76 -9.86 -8.59
C PRO A 141 14.84 -11.36 -8.88
N ILE A 142 15.52 -12.08 -8.00
CA ILE A 142 15.63 -13.55 -8.09
C ILE A 142 14.51 -14.12 -7.21
N PRO A 143 13.49 -14.80 -7.79
CA PRO A 143 12.46 -15.46 -7.01
C PRO A 143 13.09 -16.45 -6.02
N PHE A 144 12.58 -16.46 -4.79
CA PHE A 144 13.05 -17.34 -3.71
C PHE A 144 14.55 -17.24 -3.37
N ARG A 145 15.16 -16.08 -3.58
CA ARG A 145 16.59 -15.84 -3.23
C ARG A 145 16.93 -16.24 -1.78
N TYR A 146 15.99 -16.08 -0.87
CA TYR A 146 16.13 -16.40 0.56
C TYR A 146 15.60 -17.81 0.91
N GLY A 147 15.26 -18.61 -0.12
CA GLY A 147 14.65 -19.92 0.04
C GLY A 147 13.13 -19.88 0.07
N PHE A 148 12.54 -21.03 0.31
CA PHE A 148 11.10 -21.24 0.44
C PHE A 148 10.84 -21.94 1.77
N ASN A 149 10.10 -21.29 2.65
CA ASN A 149 9.64 -21.89 3.89
C ASN A 149 8.13 -21.66 4.04
N PHE A 150 7.44 -22.62 4.62
CA PHE A 150 6.01 -22.57 4.76
C PHE A 150 5.59 -23.09 6.14
N ASP A 151 4.82 -22.27 6.86
CA ASP A 151 4.20 -22.64 8.11
C ASP A 151 2.67 -22.48 7.98
N ILE A 152 1.96 -23.57 8.18
CA ILE A 152 0.50 -23.62 8.06
C ILE A 152 -0.18 -22.72 9.11
N ILE A 153 0.40 -22.59 10.30
CA ILE A 153 -0.17 -21.77 11.39
C ILE A 153 -0.06 -20.28 11.02
N ALA A 154 1.07 -19.86 10.44
CA ALA A 154 1.27 -18.51 9.94
C ALA A 154 0.43 -18.25 8.67
N PHE A 155 0.16 -19.27 7.88
CA PHE A 155 -0.58 -19.16 6.62
C PHE A 155 -2.08 -18.88 6.83
N ILE A 156 -2.72 -19.50 7.84
CA ILE A 156 -4.17 -19.36 8.06
C ILE A 156 -4.62 -17.88 8.17
N PRO A 157 -4.04 -17.02 9.03
CA PRO A 157 -4.45 -15.62 9.09
C PRO A 157 -4.17 -14.85 7.78
N ILE A 158 -3.09 -15.20 7.09
CA ILE A 158 -2.74 -14.57 5.82
C ILE A 158 -3.70 -15.01 4.71
N ALA A 159 -4.11 -16.27 4.70
CA ALA A 159 -5.14 -16.76 3.78
C ALA A 159 -6.47 -15.99 3.93
N LEU A 160 -6.87 -15.66 5.16
CA LEU A 160 -8.03 -14.80 5.40
C LEU A 160 -7.83 -13.38 4.86
N ILE A 161 -6.62 -12.83 4.96
CA ILE A 161 -6.29 -11.52 4.38
C ILE A 161 -6.43 -11.59 2.85
N TYR A 162 -5.97 -12.64 2.18
CA TYR A 162 -6.14 -12.81 0.73
C TYR A 162 -7.62 -12.82 0.32
N VAL A 163 -8.48 -13.45 1.11
CA VAL A 163 -9.94 -13.42 0.86
C VAL A 163 -10.48 -12.00 0.97
N ILE A 164 -10.06 -11.26 2.00
CA ILE A 164 -10.47 -9.85 2.20
C ILE A 164 -9.98 -8.99 1.06
N THR A 165 -8.72 -9.13 0.64
CA THR A 165 -8.12 -8.38 -0.46
C THR A 165 -8.82 -8.65 -1.80
N ALA A 166 -9.20 -9.90 -2.07
CA ALA A 166 -9.96 -10.24 -3.26
C ALA A 166 -11.35 -9.55 -3.29
N ILE A 167 -12.02 -9.47 -2.14
CA ILE A 167 -13.31 -8.74 -2.00
C ILE A 167 -13.09 -7.24 -2.21
N GLU A 168 -12.03 -6.67 -1.63
CA GLU A 168 -11.64 -5.28 -1.79
C GLU A 168 -11.39 -4.93 -3.26
N SER A 169 -10.53 -5.71 -3.93
CA SER A 169 -10.22 -5.51 -5.37
C SER A 169 -11.48 -5.57 -6.24
N SER A 170 -12.40 -6.48 -5.95
CA SER A 170 -13.70 -6.56 -6.64
C SER A 170 -14.54 -5.30 -6.42
N GLY A 171 -14.49 -4.76 -5.22
CA GLY A 171 -15.15 -3.51 -4.86
C GLY A 171 -14.59 -2.34 -5.65
N ASP A 172 -13.28 -2.22 -5.73
CA ASP A 172 -12.58 -1.17 -6.46
C ASP A 172 -12.87 -1.23 -7.96
N ILE A 173 -12.83 -2.43 -8.55
CA ILE A 173 -13.20 -2.64 -9.96
C ILE A 173 -14.65 -2.21 -10.19
N THR A 174 -15.57 -2.64 -9.33
CA THR A 174 -16.99 -2.24 -9.42
C THR A 174 -17.15 -0.73 -9.35
N ALA A 175 -16.50 -0.07 -8.39
CA ALA A 175 -16.56 1.38 -8.24
C ALA A 175 -16.00 2.10 -9.48
N ASN A 176 -14.88 1.63 -10.01
CA ASN A 176 -14.29 2.18 -11.24
C ASN A 176 -15.21 2.02 -12.46
N CYS A 177 -15.82 0.86 -12.63
CA CYS A 177 -16.79 0.62 -13.71
C CYS A 177 -17.98 1.56 -13.59
N MET A 178 -18.52 1.75 -12.39
CA MET A 178 -19.65 2.66 -12.15
C MET A 178 -19.31 4.10 -12.48
N ILE A 179 -18.14 4.59 -12.07
CA ILE A 179 -17.67 5.95 -12.34
C ILE A 179 -17.43 6.14 -13.86
N SER A 180 -16.88 5.12 -14.52
CA SER A 180 -16.61 5.11 -15.96
C SER A 180 -17.84 4.85 -16.81
N LYS A 181 -19.02 4.64 -16.21
CA LYS A 181 -20.28 4.28 -16.87
C LYS A 181 -20.15 3.04 -17.75
N GLN A 182 -19.34 2.10 -17.34
CA GLN A 182 -19.17 0.80 -17.97
C GLN A 182 -20.00 -0.25 -17.24
N ASP A 183 -20.54 -1.20 -18.00
CA ASP A 183 -21.24 -2.33 -17.40
C ASP A 183 -20.25 -3.21 -16.65
N VAL A 184 -20.56 -3.52 -15.40
CA VAL A 184 -19.81 -4.47 -14.61
C VAL A 184 -20.12 -5.89 -15.12
N LYS A 185 -19.29 -6.39 -16.02
CA LYS A 185 -19.39 -7.76 -16.55
C LYS A 185 -18.55 -8.71 -15.72
N GLY A 186 -18.92 -10.00 -15.70
CA GLY A 186 -18.16 -11.02 -15.00
C GLY A 186 -16.70 -11.13 -15.44
N ASP A 187 -16.41 -10.77 -16.69
CA ASP A 187 -15.05 -10.75 -17.27
C ASP A 187 -14.19 -9.56 -16.81
N SER A 188 -14.74 -8.66 -16.00
CA SER A 188 -14.03 -7.48 -15.46
C SER A 188 -13.29 -7.79 -14.16
N TYR A 189 -13.44 -9.00 -13.60
CA TYR A 189 -12.82 -9.41 -12.33
C TYR A 189 -11.63 -10.33 -12.51
#